data_037b4e9cda9d6b71db8e23ca7b708202
#
_entry.id   037b4e9cda9d6b71db8e23ca7b708202
#
_cell.length_a   1.000
_cell.length_b   1.000
_cell.length_c   1.000
_cell.angle_alpha   90.00
_cell.angle_beta   90.00
_cell.angle_gamma   90.00
#
_symmetry.space_group_name_H-M   'P 1'
#
loop_
_entity.id
_entity.type
_entity.pdbx_description
1 polymer ?
#
loop_
_entity_poly.entity_id
_entity_poly.type
_entity_poly.pdbx_seq_one_letter_code
_entity_poly.pdbx_strand_id
1 'polypeptide(L)'
;MINESEFNIITERIIKCAIEVHKELGPGLMESVYEVCLKSVLVKEGLEVKSQVIVPVCFKGEILNKEFVIDLLIEDEIILELKSVEVILPVHEAQLVTYLKLANRKLGLLI
;
A
#
# COMPACT_ATOMS: atom_id res chain seq x y z
N MET A 1 -15.01 -10.06 6.08
CA MET A 1 -14.38 -8.90 6.75
C MET A 1 -13.22 -9.37 7.62
N ILE A 2 -12.10 -8.72 7.53
CA ILE A 2 -10.91 -9.06 8.31
C ILE A 2 -11.00 -8.40 9.69
N ASN A 3 -10.79 -9.18 10.76
CA ASN A 3 -10.75 -8.64 12.11
C ASN A 3 -9.36 -8.11 12.47
N GLU A 4 -9.23 -7.44 13.61
CA GLU A 4 -7.98 -6.82 14.06
C GLU A 4 -6.84 -7.83 14.16
N SER A 5 -7.10 -9.03 14.65
CA SER A 5 -6.10 -10.08 14.78
C SER A 5 -5.59 -10.52 13.41
N GLU A 6 -6.48 -10.67 12.44
CA GLU A 6 -6.12 -11.02 11.07
C GLU A 6 -5.33 -9.90 10.40
N PHE A 7 -5.71 -8.64 10.62
CA PHE A 7 -4.94 -7.49 10.14
C PHE A 7 -3.51 -7.52 10.65
N ASN A 8 -3.33 -7.82 11.92
CA ASN A 8 -2.00 -7.87 12.53
C ASN A 8 -1.14 -8.98 11.90
N ILE A 9 -1.72 -10.15 11.65
CA ILE A 9 -1.02 -11.27 11.02
C ILE A 9 -0.61 -10.91 9.60
N ILE A 10 -1.53 -10.34 8.82
CA ILE A 10 -1.25 -9.96 7.43
C ILE A 10 -0.21 -8.85 7.39
N THR A 11 -0.33 -7.84 8.25
CA THR A 11 0.62 -6.73 8.33
C THR A 11 2.02 -7.23 8.64
N GLU A 12 2.16 -8.17 9.57
CA GLU A 12 3.45 -8.77 9.92
C GLU A 12 4.06 -9.48 8.71
N ARG A 13 3.26 -10.21 7.94
CA ARG A 13 3.71 -10.88 6.73
C ARG A 13 4.15 -9.86 5.67
N ILE A 14 3.41 -8.78 5.52
CA ILE A 14 3.75 -7.70 4.57
C ILE A 14 5.10 -7.08 4.94
N ILE A 15 5.29 -6.73 6.20
CA ILE A 15 6.53 -6.12 6.67
C ILE A 15 7.71 -7.06 6.45
N LYS A 16 7.54 -8.34 6.73
CA LYS A 16 8.57 -9.35 6.50
C LYS A 16 8.97 -9.41 5.03
N CYS A 17 7.98 -9.40 4.13
CA CYS A 17 8.24 -9.41 2.69
C CYS A 17 8.94 -8.12 2.24
N ALA A 18 8.54 -6.98 2.78
CA ALA A 18 9.17 -5.69 2.46
C ALA A 18 10.63 -5.67 2.89
N ILE A 19 10.93 -6.20 4.07
CA ILE A 19 12.31 -6.31 4.57
C ILE A 19 13.13 -7.20 3.66
N GLU A 20 12.58 -8.32 3.22
CA GLU A 20 13.24 -9.24 2.30
C GLU A 20 13.62 -8.55 0.99
N VAL A 21 12.69 -7.83 0.39
CA VAL A 21 12.95 -7.07 -0.84
C VAL A 21 14.03 -6.02 -0.62
N HIS A 22 13.93 -5.29 0.49
CA HIS A 22 14.89 -4.23 0.81
C HIS A 22 16.30 -4.78 1.01
N LYS A 23 16.43 -5.92 1.69
CA LYS A 23 17.74 -6.57 1.89
C LYS A 23 18.35 -7.04 0.58
N GLU A 24 17.52 -7.57 -0.31
CA GLU A 24 17.99 -8.11 -1.58
C GLU A 24 18.42 -7.02 -2.55
N LEU A 25 17.65 -5.94 -2.64
CA LEU A 25 17.86 -4.89 -3.63
C LEU A 25 18.65 -3.68 -3.13
N GLY A 26 18.65 -3.43 -1.82
CA GLY A 26 19.31 -2.27 -1.24
C GLY A 26 18.58 -0.96 -1.46
N PRO A 27 19.16 0.15 -0.97
CA PRO A 27 18.54 1.48 -1.10
C PRO A 27 18.74 2.07 -2.51
N GLY A 28 18.00 3.12 -2.80
CA GLY A 28 18.19 3.90 -4.02
C GLY A 28 17.47 3.40 -5.26
N LEU A 29 16.57 2.43 -5.09
CA LEU A 29 15.77 1.92 -6.20
C LEU A 29 14.56 2.80 -6.50
N MET A 30 14.14 2.77 -7.77
CA MET A 30 12.90 3.40 -8.18
C MET A 30 11.71 2.69 -7.52
N GLU A 31 10.71 3.45 -7.13
CA GLU A 31 9.50 2.92 -6.51
C GLU A 31 8.83 1.84 -7.37
N SER A 32 8.81 2.02 -8.70
CA SER A 32 8.22 1.06 -9.62
C SER A 32 8.90 -0.31 -9.60
N VAL A 33 10.22 -0.33 -9.46
CA VAL A 33 10.98 -1.58 -9.37
C VAL A 33 10.70 -2.27 -8.06
N TYR A 34 10.70 -1.51 -6.97
CA TYR A 34 10.39 -2.03 -5.64
C TYR A 34 8.98 -2.62 -5.60
N GLU A 35 8.02 -1.93 -6.21
CA GLU A 35 6.63 -2.38 -6.27
C GLU A 35 6.50 -3.75 -6.94
N VAL A 36 7.13 -3.94 -8.10
CA VAL A 36 7.07 -5.21 -8.84
C VAL A 36 7.68 -6.34 -8.03
N CYS A 37 8.80 -6.09 -7.39
CA CYS A 37 9.48 -7.10 -6.57
C CYS A 37 8.67 -7.44 -5.32
N LEU A 38 8.13 -6.45 -4.64
CA LEU A 38 7.32 -6.66 -3.45
C LEU A 38 6.03 -7.43 -3.79
N LYS A 39 5.37 -7.05 -4.88
CA LYS A 39 4.19 -7.77 -5.35
C LYS A 39 4.51 -9.25 -5.59
N SER A 40 5.63 -9.54 -6.23
CA SER A 40 6.05 -10.91 -6.51
C SER A 40 6.20 -11.72 -5.23
N VAL A 41 6.86 -11.17 -4.23
CA VAL A 41 7.08 -11.85 -2.95
C VAL A 41 5.76 -12.07 -2.21
N LEU A 42 4.91 -11.03 -2.17
CA LEU A 42 3.60 -11.10 -1.50
C LEU A 42 2.70 -12.17 -2.13
N VAL A 43 2.67 -12.24 -3.46
CA VAL A 43 1.87 -13.25 -4.17
C VAL A 43 2.37 -14.66 -3.85
N LYS A 44 3.68 -14.85 -3.78
CA LYS A 44 4.27 -16.15 -3.42
C LYS A 44 3.95 -16.55 -1.98
N GLU A 45 3.70 -15.57 -1.11
CA GLU A 45 3.25 -15.82 0.26
C GLU A 45 1.76 -16.18 0.33
N GLY A 46 1.07 -16.19 -0.80
CA GLY A 46 -0.34 -16.55 -0.86
C GLY A 46 -1.30 -15.39 -0.64
N LEU A 47 -0.83 -14.16 -0.69
CA LEU A 47 -1.68 -12.99 -0.52
C LEU A 47 -2.23 -12.53 -1.86
N GLU A 48 -3.48 -12.04 -1.85
CA GLU A 48 -4.07 -11.40 -3.01
C GLU A 48 -3.54 -9.98 -3.10
N VAL A 49 -2.94 -9.63 -4.23
CA VAL A 49 -2.31 -8.32 -4.44
C VAL A 49 -2.79 -7.71 -5.75
N LYS A 50 -3.30 -6.49 -5.66
CA LYS A 50 -3.61 -5.67 -6.83
C LYS A 50 -2.65 -4.49 -6.84
N SER A 51 -2.12 -4.16 -8.02
CA SER A 51 -1.19 -3.03 -8.17
C SER A 51 -1.83 -1.93 -9.02
N GLN A 52 -1.44 -0.68 -8.73
CA GLN A 52 -1.91 0.49 -9.47
C GLN A 52 -3.43 0.53 -9.55
N VAL A 53 -4.07 0.48 -8.39
CA VAL A 53 -5.54 0.48 -8.29
C VAL A 53 -6.05 1.92 -8.38
N ILE A 54 -6.84 2.18 -9.42
CA ILE A 54 -7.41 3.50 -9.66
C ILE A 54 -8.68 3.67 -8.81
N VAL A 55 -8.72 4.75 -8.02
CA VAL A 55 -9.86 5.06 -7.16
C VAL A 55 -10.37 6.45 -7.52
N PRO A 56 -11.63 6.57 -7.93
CA PRO A 56 -12.20 7.89 -8.20
C PRO A 56 -12.42 8.66 -6.90
N VAL A 57 -12.29 9.98 -6.97
CA VAL A 57 -12.56 10.83 -5.82
C VAL A 57 -14.07 10.99 -5.69
N CYS A 58 -14.60 10.53 -4.56
CA CYS A 58 -16.01 10.69 -4.21
C CYS A 58 -16.09 11.68 -3.03
N PHE A 59 -16.76 12.80 -3.23
CA PHE A 59 -16.86 13.84 -2.23
C PHE A 59 -18.32 14.25 -2.05
N LYS A 60 -18.81 14.13 -0.82
CA LYS A 60 -20.22 14.43 -0.48
C LYS A 60 -21.22 13.69 -1.37
N GLY A 61 -20.92 12.40 -1.62
CA GLY A 61 -21.79 11.53 -2.42
C GLY A 61 -21.70 11.74 -3.94
N GLU A 62 -20.79 12.60 -4.40
CA GLU A 62 -20.62 12.90 -5.81
C GLU A 62 -19.26 12.42 -6.31
N ILE A 63 -19.24 11.73 -7.43
CA ILE A 63 -17.99 11.31 -8.08
C ILE A 63 -17.47 12.48 -8.91
N LEU A 64 -16.29 12.96 -8.54
CA LEU A 64 -15.68 14.11 -9.19
C LEU A 64 -14.71 13.66 -10.29
N ASN A 65 -14.38 14.58 -11.19
CA ASN A 65 -13.48 14.29 -12.31
C ASN A 65 -12.02 14.30 -11.87
N LYS A 66 -11.70 13.40 -10.93
CA LYS A 66 -10.35 13.24 -10.39
C LYS A 66 -10.20 11.83 -9.85
N GLU A 67 -9.00 11.28 -10.00
CA GLU A 67 -8.69 9.94 -9.52
C GLU A 67 -7.38 9.97 -8.75
N PHE A 68 -7.19 8.98 -7.88
CA PHE A 68 -5.88 8.70 -7.30
C PHE A 68 -5.56 7.22 -7.50
N VAL A 69 -4.27 6.88 -7.37
CA VAL A 69 -3.80 5.53 -7.63
C VAL A 69 -3.16 4.96 -6.37
N ILE A 70 -3.60 3.78 -5.97
CA ILE A 70 -3.02 3.03 -4.85
C ILE A 70 -1.92 2.15 -5.43
N ASP A 71 -0.72 2.21 -4.86
CA ASP A 71 0.42 1.40 -5.35
C ASP A 71 0.11 -0.08 -5.25
N LEU A 72 -0.19 -0.57 -4.05
CA LEU A 72 -0.58 -1.97 -3.84
C LEU A 72 -1.77 -2.04 -2.88
N LEU A 73 -2.71 -2.91 -3.20
CA LEU A 73 -3.86 -3.21 -2.34
C LEU A 73 -3.82 -4.70 -2.00
N ILE A 74 -3.68 -5.01 -0.72
CA ILE A 74 -3.48 -6.37 -0.23
C ILE A 74 -4.79 -6.89 0.38
N GLU A 75 -5.24 -8.06 -0.08
CA GLU A 75 -6.46 -8.71 0.41
C GLU A 75 -7.67 -7.79 0.35
N ASP A 76 -7.68 -6.86 -0.61
CA ASP A 76 -8.71 -5.85 -0.79
C ASP A 76 -8.96 -4.97 0.44
N GLU A 77 -8.05 -4.96 1.41
CA GLU A 77 -8.24 -4.30 2.70
C GLU A 77 -7.10 -3.37 3.10
N ILE A 78 -5.88 -3.66 2.70
CA ILE A 78 -4.69 -2.95 3.18
C ILE A 78 -4.03 -2.19 2.05
N ILE A 79 -3.91 -0.88 2.21
CA ILE A 79 -3.24 -0.01 1.24
C ILE A 79 -1.75 0.06 1.56
N LEU A 80 -0.90 -0.22 0.57
CA LEU A 80 0.53 0.03 0.67
C LEU A 80 0.90 1.17 -0.25
N GLU A 81 1.55 2.20 0.31
CA GLU A 81 2.13 3.30 -0.45
C GLU A 81 3.65 3.20 -0.33
N LEU A 82 4.32 3.16 -1.47
CA LEU A 82 5.77 2.99 -1.54
C LEU A 82 6.44 4.34 -1.73
N LYS A 83 7.45 4.64 -0.91
CA LYS A 83 8.17 5.90 -0.97
C LYS A 83 9.67 5.67 -1.02
N SER A 84 10.30 6.09 -2.12
CA SER A 84 11.75 6.01 -2.30
C SER A 84 12.39 7.30 -1.75
N VAL A 85 12.30 7.48 -0.41
CA VAL A 85 12.80 8.66 0.29
C VAL A 85 13.62 8.22 1.50
N GLU A 86 14.54 9.08 1.94
CA GLU A 86 15.33 8.79 3.13
C GLU A 86 14.51 8.89 4.41
N VAL A 87 13.54 9.82 4.43
CA VAL A 87 12.72 10.10 5.60
C VAL A 87 11.26 10.24 5.18
N ILE A 88 10.37 9.57 5.91
CA ILE A 88 8.93 9.76 5.72
C ILE A 88 8.53 11.08 6.37
N LEU A 89 7.98 11.98 5.56
CA LEU A 89 7.53 13.30 6.03
C LEU A 89 6.07 13.27 6.45
N PRO A 90 5.63 14.21 7.32
CA PRO A 90 4.23 14.30 7.71
C PRO A 90 3.26 14.38 6.53
N VAL A 91 3.66 15.00 5.42
CA VAL A 91 2.83 15.08 4.21
C VAL A 91 2.56 13.69 3.61
N HIS A 92 3.50 12.77 3.72
CA HIS A 92 3.32 11.39 3.24
C HIS A 92 2.27 10.66 4.07
N GLU A 93 2.32 10.84 5.39
CA GLU A 93 1.34 10.23 6.30
C GLU A 93 -0.05 10.82 6.06
N ALA A 94 -0.14 12.14 5.90
CA ALA A 94 -1.40 12.81 5.62
C ALA A 94 -2.02 12.33 4.30
N GLN A 95 -1.21 12.12 3.28
CA GLN A 95 -1.66 11.59 1.99
C GLN A 95 -2.24 10.18 2.15
N LEU A 96 -1.58 9.32 2.90
CA LEU A 96 -2.07 7.96 3.14
C LEU A 96 -3.41 7.99 3.88
N VAL A 97 -3.54 8.83 4.90
CA VAL A 97 -4.80 8.99 5.65
C VAL A 97 -5.92 9.42 4.71
N THR A 98 -5.64 10.37 3.81
CA THR A 98 -6.61 10.84 2.82
C THR A 98 -7.03 9.70 1.88
N TYR A 99 -6.06 8.90 1.40
CA TYR A 99 -6.36 7.76 0.54
C TYR A 99 -7.23 6.71 1.26
N LEU A 100 -6.95 6.45 2.54
CA LEU A 100 -7.76 5.54 3.34
C LEU A 100 -9.22 6.00 3.41
N LYS A 101 -9.43 7.29 3.63
CA LYS A 101 -10.78 7.87 3.68
C LYS A 101 -11.49 7.76 2.34
N LEU A 102 -10.81 8.16 1.26
CA LEU A 102 -11.42 8.15 -0.08
C LEU A 102 -11.69 6.73 -0.59
N ALA A 103 -10.83 5.78 -0.27
CA ALA A 103 -10.99 4.39 -0.66
C ALA A 103 -11.86 3.59 0.30
N ASN A 104 -12.27 4.18 1.42
CA ASN A 104 -13.03 3.53 2.48
C ASN A 104 -12.30 2.27 3.00
N ARG A 105 -11.03 2.42 3.33
CA ARG A 105 -10.20 1.37 3.92
C ARG A 105 -9.71 1.80 5.29
N LYS A 106 -9.44 0.83 6.15
CA LYS A 106 -9.11 1.07 7.56
C LYS A 106 -7.62 1.07 7.86
N LEU A 107 -6.83 0.40 7.04
CA LEU A 107 -5.41 0.22 7.31
C LEU A 107 -4.56 0.51 6.08
N GLY A 108 -3.50 1.26 6.29
CA GLY A 108 -2.50 1.54 5.27
C GLY A 108 -1.12 1.52 5.87
N LEU A 109 -0.12 1.26 5.03
CA LEU A 109 1.28 1.24 5.41
C LEU A 109 2.09 2.08 4.43
N LEU A 110 3.04 2.84 4.96
CA LEU A 110 4.08 3.50 4.18
C LEU A 110 5.35 2.66 4.28
N ILE A 111 5.92 2.34 3.15
CA ILE A 111 7.10 1.49 3.09
C ILE A 111 8.22 2.14 2.29
#